data_449606d760620d366ccae019ae75f41c
#
_entry.id   449606d760620d366ccae019ae75f41c
#
_cell.length_a   1.000
_cell.length_b   1.000
_cell.length_c   1.000
_cell.angle_alpha   90.00
_cell.angle_beta   90.00
_cell.angle_gamma   90.00
#
_symmetry.space_group_name_H-M   'P 1'
#
loop_
_entity.id
_entity.type
_entity.pdbx_description
1 polymer ?
#
loop_
_entity_poly.entity_id
_entity_poly.type
_entity_poly.pdbx_seq_one_letter_code
_entity_poly.pdbx_strand_id
1 'polypeptide(L)'
;MKRCFLWLVMALSLISTRLYGGELLAYRDSLRGAYNFLLYVPDSYKEKQDDSFPVVVFLHGKSLAGNDLKAVTKYGCVDALRRGTRIDAIVICPQCPSTNGWNAKKVMDVVDFVYARYRCDSDRLYVYGMSMGGWGAYKMLAEYPDRIAAAISLCGGYVGNDIGNIGQVPLWIIHGMADEATSLSYSTNLIQRLTEAGAADRVRFTFLSDQGHSILARVFLLNDTYKWLFLHQLSAPGRPCSREYEVTVSDLRRAYIYLDQETRQQLPISKP
;
A
#
# COMPACT_ATOMS: atom_id res chain seq x y z
N MET A 1 -39.58 22.10 -26.40
CA MET A 1 -38.24 21.66 -26.86
C MET A 1 -37.53 20.96 -25.69
N LYS A 2 -37.56 19.61 -25.65
CA LYS A 2 -36.91 18.77 -24.62
C LYS A 2 -35.47 18.55 -25.05
N ARG A 3 -34.51 19.13 -24.29
CA ARG A 3 -33.06 18.84 -24.48
C ARG A 3 -32.75 17.47 -23.88
N CYS A 4 -32.59 16.47 -24.74
CA CYS A 4 -31.96 15.21 -24.38
C CYS A 4 -30.47 15.47 -24.04
N PHE A 5 -30.10 15.36 -22.77
CA PHE A 5 -28.69 15.24 -22.34
C PHE A 5 -28.23 13.83 -22.67
N LEU A 6 -27.50 13.71 -23.76
CA LEU A 6 -26.80 12.48 -24.11
C LEU A 6 -25.61 12.34 -23.14
N TRP A 7 -25.73 11.47 -22.13
CA TRP A 7 -24.60 11.03 -21.33
C TRP A 7 -23.70 10.16 -22.21
N LEU A 8 -22.59 10.74 -22.67
CA LEU A 8 -21.52 10.00 -23.34
C LEU A 8 -20.86 9.10 -22.28
N VAL A 9 -21.32 7.86 -22.16
CA VAL A 9 -20.60 6.82 -21.41
C VAL A 9 -19.35 6.53 -22.20
N MET A 10 -18.21 7.16 -21.85
CA MET A 10 -16.89 6.71 -22.30
C MET A 10 -16.76 5.27 -21.83
N ALA A 11 -16.82 4.33 -22.77
CA ALA A 11 -16.47 2.94 -22.52
C ALA A 11 -14.98 2.91 -22.18
N LEU A 12 -14.65 2.88 -20.87
CA LEU A 12 -13.30 2.60 -20.41
C LEU A 12 -12.96 1.19 -20.88
N SER A 13 -11.99 1.06 -21.76
CA SER A 13 -11.39 -0.24 -22.09
C SER A 13 -10.57 -0.70 -20.90
N LEU A 14 -11.23 -1.36 -19.92
CA LEU A 14 -10.57 -2.00 -18.80
C LEU A 14 -9.81 -3.22 -19.32
N ILE A 15 -8.48 -3.14 -19.33
CA ILE A 15 -7.64 -4.32 -19.54
C ILE A 15 -7.60 -5.04 -18.20
N SER A 16 -8.22 -6.22 -18.14
CA SER A 16 -8.24 -7.09 -16.96
C SER A 16 -7.23 -8.21 -17.13
N THR A 17 -6.51 -8.52 -16.07
CA THR A 17 -5.60 -9.67 -15.98
C THR A 17 -5.93 -10.46 -14.74
N ARG A 18 -6.13 -11.79 -14.90
CA ARG A 18 -6.34 -12.68 -13.77
C ARG A 18 -5.04 -12.83 -12.96
N LEU A 19 -5.09 -12.61 -11.67
CA LEU A 19 -4.03 -12.94 -10.71
C LEU A 19 -4.49 -14.07 -9.81
N TYR A 20 -3.55 -14.63 -9.05
CA TYR A 20 -3.89 -15.58 -7.99
C TYR A 20 -4.82 -14.90 -6.96
N GLY A 21 -6.01 -15.48 -6.78
CA GLY A 21 -7.01 -15.00 -5.80
C GLY A 21 -7.77 -13.73 -6.17
N GLY A 22 -7.69 -13.23 -7.44
CA GLY A 22 -8.44 -12.04 -7.84
C GLY A 22 -8.17 -11.54 -9.25
N GLU A 23 -8.64 -10.34 -9.52
CA GLU A 23 -8.57 -9.67 -10.81
C GLU A 23 -7.80 -8.36 -10.69
N LEU A 24 -6.88 -8.11 -11.63
CA LEU A 24 -6.12 -6.86 -11.73
C LEU A 24 -6.63 -6.04 -12.91
N LEU A 25 -7.11 -4.84 -12.62
CA LEU A 25 -7.68 -3.89 -13.56
C LEU A 25 -6.71 -2.71 -13.75
N ALA A 26 -6.59 -2.20 -14.98
CA ALA A 26 -5.77 -1.03 -15.27
C ALA A 26 -6.65 0.18 -15.59
N TYR A 27 -6.51 1.24 -14.81
CA TYR A 27 -7.19 2.52 -14.99
C TYR A 27 -6.21 3.55 -15.55
N ARG A 28 -6.44 3.96 -16.81
CA ARG A 28 -5.64 4.97 -17.51
C ARG A 28 -6.54 6.14 -17.88
N ASP A 29 -6.07 7.36 -17.60
CA ASP A 29 -6.76 8.62 -17.92
C ASP A 29 -8.23 8.68 -17.45
N SER A 30 -8.54 7.86 -16.44
CA SER A 30 -9.89 7.67 -15.92
C SER A 30 -10.32 8.79 -14.97
N LEU A 31 -9.35 9.55 -14.46
CA LEU A 31 -9.57 10.64 -13.52
C LEU A 31 -8.65 11.81 -13.87
N ARG A 32 -9.26 12.92 -14.32
CA ARG A 32 -8.50 14.10 -14.75
C ARG A 32 -7.63 14.67 -13.63
N GLY A 33 -6.34 14.76 -13.87
CA GLY A 33 -5.38 15.38 -12.94
C GLY A 33 -4.90 14.46 -11.80
N ALA A 34 -5.48 13.26 -11.63
CA ALA A 34 -5.01 12.25 -10.69
C ALA A 34 -3.99 11.30 -11.32
N TYR A 35 -3.62 10.26 -10.60
CA TYR A 35 -2.70 9.23 -11.07
C TYR A 35 -3.43 8.15 -11.86
N ASN A 36 -2.80 7.59 -12.89
CA ASN A 36 -3.15 6.29 -13.43
C ASN A 36 -2.84 5.21 -12.39
N PHE A 37 -3.60 4.13 -12.35
CA PHE A 37 -3.43 3.12 -11.31
C PHE A 37 -3.82 1.71 -11.75
N LEU A 38 -3.26 0.72 -11.07
CA LEU A 38 -3.75 -0.65 -11.07
C LEU A 38 -4.67 -0.85 -9.87
N LEU A 39 -5.73 -1.61 -10.06
CA LEU A 39 -6.67 -1.98 -9.03
C LEU A 39 -6.79 -3.51 -8.97
N TYR A 40 -6.44 -4.09 -7.83
CA TYR A 40 -6.73 -5.49 -7.55
C TYR A 40 -8.04 -5.62 -6.79
N VAL A 41 -8.88 -6.54 -7.24
CA VAL A 41 -10.15 -6.90 -6.61
C VAL A 41 -10.09 -8.40 -6.27
N PRO A 42 -10.19 -8.79 -4.98
CA PRO A 42 -10.09 -10.20 -4.58
C PRO A 42 -11.29 -11.02 -5.05
N ASP A 43 -11.12 -12.34 -5.21
CA ASP A 43 -12.21 -13.25 -5.60
C ASP A 43 -13.36 -13.24 -4.60
N SER A 44 -13.05 -13.13 -3.30
CA SER A 44 -14.04 -12.98 -2.23
C SER A 44 -15.01 -11.81 -2.45
N TYR A 45 -14.62 -10.79 -3.22
CA TYR A 45 -15.48 -9.66 -3.57
C TYR A 45 -16.74 -10.10 -4.35
N LYS A 46 -16.62 -11.14 -5.20
CA LYS A 46 -17.74 -11.69 -5.96
C LYS A 46 -18.56 -12.67 -5.12
N GLU A 47 -17.91 -13.35 -4.19
CA GLU A 47 -18.53 -14.36 -3.31
C GLU A 47 -19.36 -13.73 -2.19
N LYS A 48 -18.84 -12.64 -1.59
CA LYS A 48 -19.42 -11.91 -0.46
C LYS A 48 -20.09 -10.62 -0.94
N GLN A 49 -21.30 -10.74 -1.49
CA GLN A 49 -21.96 -9.61 -2.18
C GLN A 49 -22.40 -8.47 -1.26
N ASP A 50 -22.68 -8.77 0.01
CA ASP A 50 -23.13 -7.78 1.01
C ASP A 50 -21.99 -7.16 1.83
N ASP A 51 -20.77 -7.74 1.75
CA ASP A 51 -19.63 -7.25 2.51
C ASP A 51 -18.97 -6.04 1.85
N SER A 52 -18.44 -5.13 2.66
CA SER A 52 -17.48 -4.11 2.26
C SER A 52 -16.05 -4.57 2.57
N PHE A 53 -15.11 -4.16 1.73
CA PHE A 53 -13.74 -4.67 1.73
C PHE A 53 -12.73 -3.63 2.24
N PRO A 54 -11.74 -4.06 3.02
CA PRO A 54 -10.60 -3.21 3.36
C PRO A 54 -9.92 -2.70 2.08
N VAL A 55 -9.30 -1.54 2.17
CA VAL A 55 -8.56 -0.95 1.06
C VAL A 55 -7.11 -0.73 1.44
N VAL A 56 -6.18 -1.23 0.62
CA VAL A 56 -4.75 -1.00 0.77
C VAL A 56 -4.25 -0.15 -0.39
N VAL A 57 -3.69 1.01 -0.09
CA VAL A 57 -3.02 1.87 -1.07
C VAL A 57 -1.53 1.57 -1.07
N PHE A 58 -1.01 1.02 -2.16
CA PHE A 58 0.41 0.78 -2.34
C PHE A 58 1.09 1.98 -3.00
N LEU A 59 2.06 2.58 -2.34
CA LEU A 59 2.87 3.68 -2.86
C LEU A 59 4.29 3.17 -3.18
N HIS A 60 4.62 3.16 -4.46
CA HIS A 60 5.90 2.66 -4.94
C HIS A 60 7.07 3.62 -4.71
N GLY A 61 8.29 3.11 -4.76
CA GLY A 61 9.52 3.89 -4.72
C GLY A 61 9.88 4.53 -6.08
N LYS A 62 10.92 5.34 -6.08
CA LYS A 62 11.38 6.11 -7.24
C LYS A 62 11.63 5.26 -8.50
N SER A 63 12.06 4.02 -8.35
CA SER A 63 12.38 3.12 -9.48
C SER A 63 11.19 2.71 -10.34
N LEU A 64 9.94 2.87 -9.85
CA LEU A 64 8.72 2.57 -10.61
C LEU A 64 7.99 3.84 -11.08
N ALA A 65 8.60 5.02 -10.87
CA ALA A 65 8.05 6.27 -11.36
C ALA A 65 7.99 6.29 -12.89
N GLY A 66 6.95 6.91 -13.45
CA GLY A 66 6.74 7.00 -14.89
C GLY A 66 5.26 6.88 -15.28
N ASN A 67 5.01 6.59 -16.55
CA ASN A 67 3.67 6.50 -17.14
C ASN A 67 3.33 5.10 -17.68
N ASP A 68 4.17 4.10 -17.40
CA ASP A 68 3.90 2.70 -17.74
C ASP A 68 3.46 1.92 -16.50
N LEU A 69 2.15 1.71 -16.35
CA LEU A 69 1.57 0.95 -15.26
C LEU A 69 2.16 -0.47 -15.10
N LYS A 70 2.73 -1.03 -16.17
CA LYS A 70 3.41 -2.32 -16.10
C LYS A 70 4.63 -2.27 -15.17
N ALA A 71 5.27 -1.10 -15.02
CA ALA A 71 6.36 -0.94 -14.08
C ALA A 71 5.93 -1.19 -12.62
N VAL A 72 4.68 -0.84 -12.25
CA VAL A 72 4.15 -1.00 -10.88
C VAL A 72 4.03 -2.47 -10.47
N THR A 73 4.13 -3.40 -11.41
CA THR A 73 4.09 -4.85 -11.13
C THR A 73 5.44 -5.48 -10.78
N LYS A 74 6.54 -4.71 -10.79
CA LYS A 74 7.89 -5.26 -10.61
C LYS A 74 8.21 -5.61 -9.15
N TYR A 75 7.61 -4.93 -8.18
CA TYR A 75 7.66 -5.24 -6.75
C TYR A 75 6.45 -4.61 -6.04
N GLY A 76 6.31 -4.86 -4.75
CA GLY A 76 5.20 -4.35 -3.94
C GLY A 76 3.99 -5.27 -3.95
N CYS A 77 2.81 -4.72 -3.67
CA CYS A 77 1.59 -5.52 -3.51
C CYS A 77 1.23 -6.35 -4.74
N VAL A 78 1.42 -5.81 -5.96
CA VAL A 78 1.09 -6.55 -7.19
C VAL A 78 2.02 -7.74 -7.42
N ASP A 79 3.34 -7.57 -7.18
CA ASP A 79 4.29 -8.69 -7.27
C ASP A 79 4.03 -9.72 -6.17
N ALA A 80 3.68 -9.28 -4.97
CA ALA A 80 3.28 -10.14 -3.86
C ALA A 80 2.06 -11.01 -4.23
N LEU A 81 1.01 -10.40 -4.77
CA LEU A 81 -0.17 -11.11 -5.26
C LEU A 81 0.17 -12.12 -6.36
N ARG A 82 1.04 -11.73 -7.32
CA ARG A 82 1.48 -12.63 -8.39
C ARG A 82 2.27 -13.83 -7.87
N ARG A 83 2.92 -13.70 -6.73
CA ARG A 83 3.70 -14.75 -6.07
C ARG A 83 2.89 -15.56 -5.05
N GLY A 84 1.59 -15.29 -4.90
CA GLY A 84 0.70 -16.07 -4.05
C GLY A 84 0.47 -15.49 -2.64
N THR A 85 0.98 -14.29 -2.33
CA THR A 85 0.60 -13.59 -1.09
C THR A 85 -0.90 -13.32 -1.12
N ARG A 86 -1.61 -13.69 -0.05
CA ARG A 86 -3.06 -13.51 0.04
C ARG A 86 -3.39 -12.17 0.66
N ILE A 87 -4.06 -11.32 -0.09
CA ILE A 87 -4.52 -10.01 0.36
C ILE A 87 -6.04 -9.96 0.16
N ASP A 88 -6.81 -10.23 1.21
CA ASP A 88 -8.28 -10.16 1.17
C ASP A 88 -8.75 -8.70 1.34
N ALA A 89 -8.33 -7.86 0.42
CA ALA A 89 -8.63 -6.43 0.35
C ALA A 89 -8.62 -5.96 -1.10
N ILE A 90 -9.28 -4.85 -1.37
CA ILE A 90 -9.08 -4.09 -2.60
C ILE A 90 -7.71 -3.41 -2.50
N VAL A 91 -6.84 -3.57 -3.53
CA VAL A 91 -5.52 -2.95 -3.52
C VAL A 91 -5.42 -1.91 -4.64
N ILE A 92 -5.18 -0.67 -4.26
CA ILE A 92 -5.00 0.47 -5.17
C ILE A 92 -3.50 0.70 -5.34
N CYS A 93 -2.99 0.61 -6.56
CA CYS A 93 -1.58 0.81 -6.89
C CYS A 93 -1.43 1.95 -7.89
N PRO A 94 -1.47 3.23 -7.47
CA PRO A 94 -1.26 4.36 -8.35
C PRO A 94 0.18 4.38 -8.86
N GLN A 95 0.39 5.03 -10.01
CA GLN A 95 1.73 5.31 -10.52
C GLN A 95 2.02 6.82 -10.48
N CYS A 96 3.03 7.19 -9.71
CA CYS A 96 3.55 8.55 -9.71
C CYS A 96 4.44 8.74 -10.95
N PRO A 97 4.14 9.70 -11.84
CA PRO A 97 4.97 9.95 -13.02
C PRO A 97 6.30 10.61 -12.68
N SER A 98 6.37 11.29 -11.53
CA SER A 98 7.53 12.07 -11.10
C SER A 98 8.38 11.35 -10.06
N THR A 99 9.68 11.54 -10.13
CA THR A 99 10.63 11.09 -9.09
C THR A 99 10.76 12.07 -7.91
N ASN A 100 10.02 13.18 -7.95
CA ASN A 100 10.05 14.22 -6.91
C ASN A 100 9.14 13.93 -5.71
N GLY A 101 8.44 12.81 -5.76
CA GLY A 101 7.59 12.35 -4.67
C GLY A 101 6.10 12.36 -4.98
N TRP A 102 5.34 11.83 -4.05
CA TRP A 102 3.90 11.68 -4.12
C TRP A 102 3.17 12.99 -3.75
N ASN A 103 2.05 13.21 -4.39
CA ASN A 103 1.06 14.21 -4.00
C ASN A 103 -0.11 13.50 -3.32
N ALA A 104 -0.32 13.74 -2.02
CA ALA A 104 -1.30 13.04 -1.22
C ALA A 104 -2.74 13.28 -1.72
N LYS A 105 -3.06 14.50 -2.16
CA LYS A 105 -4.38 14.79 -2.74
C LYS A 105 -4.66 13.94 -3.98
N LYS A 106 -3.70 13.81 -4.90
CA LYS A 106 -3.90 12.98 -6.10
C LYS A 106 -4.06 11.49 -5.77
N VAL A 107 -3.41 11.00 -4.70
CA VAL A 107 -3.62 9.65 -4.20
C VAL A 107 -5.02 9.52 -3.64
N MET A 108 -5.47 10.48 -2.82
CA MET A 108 -6.81 10.46 -2.24
C MET A 108 -7.91 10.59 -3.30
N ASP A 109 -7.69 11.38 -4.37
CA ASP A 109 -8.62 11.46 -5.50
C ASP A 109 -8.83 10.08 -6.17
N VAL A 110 -7.76 9.26 -6.27
CA VAL A 110 -7.86 7.87 -6.77
C VAL A 110 -8.63 7.00 -5.77
N VAL A 111 -8.37 7.15 -4.47
CA VAL A 111 -9.11 6.43 -3.42
C VAL A 111 -10.60 6.74 -3.52
N ASP A 112 -10.98 8.02 -3.57
CA ASP A 112 -12.38 8.45 -3.66
C ASP A 112 -13.07 7.95 -4.95
N PHE A 113 -12.34 7.90 -6.06
CA PHE A 113 -12.83 7.30 -7.31
C PHE A 113 -13.15 5.82 -7.15
N VAL A 114 -12.33 5.05 -6.41
CA VAL A 114 -12.55 3.63 -6.14
C VAL A 114 -13.70 3.45 -5.16
N TYR A 115 -13.76 4.23 -4.10
CA TYR A 115 -14.86 4.19 -3.11
C TYR A 115 -16.24 4.46 -3.74
N ALA A 116 -16.30 5.32 -4.74
CA ALA A 116 -17.54 5.61 -5.46
C ALA A 116 -18.02 4.44 -6.36
N ARG A 117 -17.20 3.43 -6.61
CA ARG A 117 -17.46 2.35 -7.59
C ARG A 117 -17.40 0.95 -7.03
N TYR A 118 -16.75 0.78 -5.89
CA TYR A 118 -16.53 -0.52 -5.26
C TYR A 118 -17.03 -0.49 -3.81
N ARG A 119 -17.38 -1.65 -3.29
CA ARG A 119 -17.80 -1.84 -1.89
C ARG A 119 -16.57 -1.79 -0.97
N CYS A 120 -16.08 -0.58 -0.75
CA CYS A 120 -14.97 -0.30 0.14
C CYS A 120 -15.45 -0.04 1.56
N ASP A 121 -14.71 -0.54 2.53
CA ASP A 121 -14.94 -0.25 3.94
C ASP A 121 -14.22 1.04 4.31
N SER A 122 -15.00 2.08 4.65
CA SER A 122 -14.45 3.40 5.01
C SER A 122 -13.71 3.41 6.35
N ASP A 123 -13.92 2.40 7.18
CA ASP A 123 -13.24 2.23 8.47
C ASP A 123 -11.87 1.54 8.34
N ARG A 124 -11.58 0.96 7.16
CA ARG A 124 -10.39 0.14 6.92
C ARG A 124 -9.62 0.55 5.67
N LEU A 125 -9.20 1.83 5.61
CA LEU A 125 -8.26 2.33 4.60
C LEU A 125 -6.83 2.30 5.15
N TYR A 126 -5.92 1.68 4.41
CA TYR A 126 -4.52 1.52 4.79
C TYR A 126 -3.58 2.06 3.73
N VAL A 127 -2.39 2.53 4.16
CA VAL A 127 -1.33 2.98 3.26
C VAL A 127 -0.08 2.14 3.51
N TYR A 128 0.50 1.61 2.43
CA TYR A 128 1.69 0.80 2.46
C TYR A 128 2.70 1.28 1.43
N GLY A 129 3.79 1.90 1.86
CA GLY A 129 4.75 2.54 0.96
C GLY A 129 6.20 2.17 1.21
N MET A 130 7.03 2.21 0.15
CA MET A 130 8.47 1.96 0.24
C MET A 130 9.26 3.11 -0.36
N SER A 131 10.37 3.52 0.30
CA SER A 131 11.28 4.55 -0.20
C SER A 131 10.52 5.86 -0.48
N MET A 132 10.55 6.39 -1.70
CA MET A 132 9.68 7.51 -2.11
C MET A 132 8.20 7.27 -1.73
N GLY A 133 7.72 6.02 -1.79
CA GLY A 133 6.37 5.65 -1.34
C GLY A 133 6.22 5.68 0.17
N GLY A 134 7.26 5.38 0.93
CA GLY A 134 7.30 5.54 2.38
C GLY A 134 7.19 7.02 2.79
N TRP A 135 7.89 7.91 2.08
CA TRP A 135 7.70 9.37 2.20
C TRP A 135 6.27 9.77 1.84
N GLY A 136 5.72 9.15 0.78
CA GLY A 136 4.33 9.35 0.37
C GLY A 136 3.32 8.91 1.44
N ALA A 137 3.59 7.80 2.13
CA ALA A 137 2.76 7.35 3.23
C ALA A 137 2.68 8.40 4.34
N TYR A 138 3.81 8.98 4.76
CA TYR A 138 3.79 10.04 5.77
C TYR A 138 3.04 11.29 5.30
N LYS A 139 3.13 11.68 4.03
CA LYS A 139 2.32 12.77 3.47
C LYS A 139 0.83 12.48 3.55
N MET A 140 0.44 11.22 3.25
CA MET A 140 -0.95 10.79 3.39
C MET A 140 -1.43 10.91 4.84
N LEU A 141 -0.60 10.49 5.81
CA LEU A 141 -0.93 10.60 7.24
C LEU A 141 -0.99 12.07 7.71
N ALA A 142 -0.13 12.93 7.19
CA ALA A 142 -0.10 14.35 7.51
C ALA A 142 -1.35 15.09 7.00
N GLU A 143 -1.84 14.74 5.80
CA GLU A 143 -2.94 15.43 5.14
C GLU A 143 -4.32 14.81 5.41
N TYR A 144 -4.37 13.48 5.68
CA TYR A 144 -5.63 12.71 5.80
C TYR A 144 -5.64 11.74 6.99
N PRO A 145 -5.28 12.18 8.22
CA PRO A 145 -5.21 11.29 9.39
C PRO A 145 -6.57 10.68 9.75
N ASP A 146 -7.65 11.39 9.44
CA ASP A 146 -9.04 10.98 9.72
C ASP A 146 -9.60 9.98 8.72
N ARG A 147 -8.85 9.65 7.67
CA ARG A 147 -9.26 8.71 6.62
C ARG A 147 -8.50 7.39 6.67
N ILE A 148 -7.35 7.34 7.35
CA ILE A 148 -6.41 6.22 7.30
C ILE A 148 -6.41 5.47 8.62
N ALA A 149 -6.75 4.18 8.59
CA ALA A 149 -6.82 3.32 9.77
C ALA A 149 -5.43 2.93 10.30
N ALA A 150 -4.49 2.63 9.42
CA ALA A 150 -3.08 2.36 9.74
C ALA A 150 -2.17 2.52 8.52
N ALA A 151 -0.86 2.61 8.76
CA ALA A 151 0.12 2.65 7.68
C ALA A 151 1.38 1.86 7.99
N ILE A 152 2.03 1.36 6.92
CA ILE A 152 3.39 0.80 6.97
C ILE A 152 4.28 1.63 6.05
N SER A 153 5.40 2.11 6.58
CA SER A 153 6.43 2.80 5.82
C SER A 153 7.73 2.01 5.84
N LEU A 154 8.19 1.58 4.65
CA LEU A 154 9.48 0.93 4.45
C LEU A 154 10.50 1.97 4.00
N CYS A 155 11.58 2.13 4.75
CA CYS A 155 12.70 3.03 4.47
C CYS A 155 12.27 4.42 3.93
N GLY A 156 11.21 4.97 4.51
CA GLY A 156 10.74 6.32 4.24
C GLY A 156 11.36 7.34 5.17
N GLY A 157 11.04 8.61 4.91
CA GLY A 157 11.41 9.72 5.79
C GLY A 157 10.36 10.83 5.77
N TYR A 158 10.37 11.68 6.79
CA TYR A 158 9.51 12.83 6.90
C TYR A 158 10.23 14.02 7.53
N VAL A 159 10.20 15.16 6.84
CA VAL A 159 10.85 16.39 7.30
C VAL A 159 9.85 17.54 7.54
N GLY A 160 8.54 17.32 7.30
CA GLY A 160 7.48 18.31 7.54
C GLY A 160 7.17 18.51 9.03
N ASN A 161 6.23 19.41 9.33
CA ASN A 161 5.87 19.80 10.69
C ASN A 161 4.59 19.16 11.24
N ASP A 162 3.85 18.41 10.42
CA ASP A 162 2.53 17.86 10.76
C ASP A 162 2.64 16.57 11.60
N ILE A 163 3.51 16.57 12.61
CA ILE A 163 3.79 15.42 13.47
C ILE A 163 2.53 15.01 14.26
N GLY A 164 1.74 16.00 14.72
CA GLY A 164 0.51 15.74 15.42
C GLY A 164 -0.50 14.93 14.60
N ASN A 165 -0.61 15.21 13.29
CA ASN A 165 -1.49 14.45 12.40
C ASN A 165 -0.96 13.02 12.17
N ILE A 166 0.35 12.88 11.87
CA ILE A 166 0.97 11.56 11.70
C ILE A 166 0.80 10.72 12.97
N GLY A 167 0.97 11.33 14.15
CA GLY A 167 0.83 10.69 15.44
C GLY A 167 -0.59 10.26 15.82
N GLN A 168 -1.61 10.59 15.01
CA GLN A 168 -2.98 10.09 15.22
C GLN A 168 -3.20 8.69 14.61
N VAL A 169 -2.30 8.24 13.72
CA VAL A 169 -2.49 7.03 12.93
C VAL A 169 -1.53 5.93 13.39
N PRO A 170 -2.02 4.71 13.67
CA PRO A 170 -1.16 3.55 13.90
C PRO A 170 -0.17 3.36 12.76
N LEU A 171 1.12 3.39 13.08
CA LEU A 171 2.20 3.45 12.11
C LEU A 171 3.27 2.41 12.41
N TRP A 172 3.58 1.56 11.44
CA TRP A 172 4.72 0.65 11.51
C TRP A 172 5.84 1.13 10.57
N ILE A 173 6.96 1.52 11.16
CA ILE A 173 8.17 1.93 10.45
C ILE A 173 9.11 0.74 10.38
N ILE A 174 9.51 0.33 9.17
CA ILE A 174 10.47 -0.75 8.95
C ILE A 174 11.64 -0.20 8.14
N HIS A 175 12.87 -0.33 8.64
CA HIS A 175 14.06 0.22 8.00
C HIS A 175 15.26 -0.72 8.13
N GLY A 176 16.04 -0.84 7.08
CA GLY A 176 17.31 -1.58 7.10
C GLY A 176 18.42 -0.73 7.69
N MET A 177 19.19 -1.28 8.62
CA MET A 177 20.26 -0.53 9.29
C MET A 177 21.45 -0.22 8.38
N ALA A 178 21.60 -0.98 7.27
CA ALA A 178 22.63 -0.76 6.25
C ALA A 178 22.03 -0.10 4.98
N ASP A 179 20.97 0.70 5.12
CA ASP A 179 20.37 1.43 4.02
C ASP A 179 21.19 2.67 3.63
N GLU A 180 21.87 2.60 2.49
CA GLU A 180 22.69 3.69 1.93
C GLU A 180 21.88 4.66 1.05
N ALA A 181 20.67 4.27 0.61
CA ALA A 181 19.84 5.12 -0.26
C ALA A 181 18.93 6.07 0.52
N THR A 182 18.44 5.63 1.68
CA THR A 182 17.68 6.45 2.62
C THR A 182 18.27 6.26 4.00
N SER A 183 18.92 7.29 4.54
CA SER A 183 19.55 7.21 5.86
C SER A 183 18.55 6.79 6.95
N LEU A 184 18.97 5.85 7.79
CA LEU A 184 18.20 5.42 8.97
C LEU A 184 17.82 6.60 9.89
N SER A 185 18.63 7.69 9.87
CA SER A 185 18.37 8.90 10.66
C SER A 185 17.01 9.54 10.38
N TYR A 186 16.45 9.41 9.17
CA TYR A 186 15.11 9.90 8.88
C TYR A 186 14.05 9.17 9.73
N SER A 187 14.17 7.85 9.87
CA SER A 187 13.25 7.07 10.70
C SER A 187 13.45 7.34 12.19
N THR A 188 14.70 7.36 12.67
CA THR A 188 14.98 7.61 14.10
C THR A 188 14.55 9.00 14.53
N ASN A 189 14.79 10.04 13.72
CA ASN A 189 14.35 11.40 13.98
C ASN A 189 12.81 11.51 14.00
N LEU A 190 12.12 10.83 13.06
CA LEU A 190 10.66 10.83 13.04
C LEU A 190 10.09 10.15 14.30
N ILE A 191 10.64 8.99 14.69
CA ILE A 191 10.22 8.28 15.89
C ILE A 191 10.43 9.16 17.13
N GLN A 192 11.57 9.82 17.25
CA GLN A 192 11.83 10.76 18.35
C GLN A 192 10.78 11.87 18.39
N ARG A 193 10.52 12.54 17.26
CA ARG A 193 9.52 13.63 17.19
C ARG A 193 8.10 13.16 17.53
N LEU A 194 7.71 11.95 17.08
CA LEU A 194 6.42 11.36 17.41
C LEU A 194 6.33 11.01 18.92
N THR A 195 7.42 10.53 19.50
CA THR A 195 7.51 10.25 20.94
C THR A 195 7.37 11.55 21.76
N GLU A 196 8.09 12.60 21.38
CA GLU A 196 8.02 13.93 22.00
C GLU A 196 6.61 14.55 21.88
N ALA A 197 5.90 14.24 20.79
CA ALA A 197 4.50 14.65 20.58
C ALA A 197 3.47 13.77 21.32
N GLY A 198 3.90 12.80 22.15
CA GLY A 198 3.01 11.92 22.92
C GLY A 198 2.35 10.80 22.10
N ALA A 199 2.90 10.45 20.95
CA ALA A 199 2.35 9.42 20.05
C ALA A 199 3.11 8.08 20.10
N ALA A 200 3.90 7.82 21.12
CA ALA A 200 4.74 6.61 21.22
C ALA A 200 3.94 5.29 21.19
N ASP A 201 2.71 5.30 21.70
CA ASP A 201 1.79 4.16 21.71
C ASP A 201 1.21 3.83 20.33
N ARG A 202 1.26 4.79 19.39
CA ARG A 202 0.77 4.64 18.01
C ARG A 202 1.87 4.34 17.00
N VAL A 203 3.12 4.26 17.44
CA VAL A 203 4.26 4.00 16.57
C VAL A 203 4.92 2.68 16.92
N ARG A 204 5.09 1.84 15.93
CA ARG A 204 5.93 0.65 15.97
C ARG A 204 7.08 0.84 15.02
N PHE A 205 8.26 0.36 15.39
CA PHE A 205 9.42 0.34 14.50
C PHE A 205 10.12 -1.02 14.53
N THR A 206 10.68 -1.39 13.39
CA THR A 206 11.53 -2.57 13.21
C THR A 206 12.76 -2.16 12.43
N PHE A 207 13.92 -2.27 13.05
CA PHE A 207 15.21 -2.03 12.41
C PHE A 207 15.87 -3.38 12.11
N LEU A 208 16.15 -3.60 10.82
CA LEU A 208 16.67 -4.88 10.33
C LEU A 208 18.18 -4.77 10.17
N SER A 209 18.91 -5.47 11.04
CA SER A 209 20.39 -5.49 11.02
C SER A 209 20.90 -5.97 9.67
N ASP A 210 21.98 -5.33 9.18
CA ASP A 210 22.70 -5.68 7.95
C ASP A 210 21.83 -5.70 6.68
N GLN A 211 20.62 -5.11 6.72
CA GLN A 211 19.76 -5.02 5.54
C GLN A 211 19.87 -3.65 4.89
N GLY A 212 20.10 -3.65 3.57
CA GLY A 212 20.11 -2.46 2.74
C GLY A 212 18.73 -2.08 2.20
N HIS A 213 18.68 -1.08 1.31
CA HIS A 213 17.44 -0.49 0.79
C HIS A 213 16.55 -1.48 0.02
N SER A 214 17.11 -2.12 -1.01
CA SER A 214 16.32 -2.89 -1.97
C SER A 214 15.71 -4.17 -1.39
N ILE A 215 16.34 -4.76 -0.37
CA ILE A 215 15.87 -6.00 0.26
C ILE A 215 14.51 -5.80 0.95
N LEU A 216 14.19 -4.57 1.34
CA LEU A 216 12.92 -4.24 2.00
C LEU A 216 11.70 -4.44 1.08
N ALA A 217 11.89 -4.51 -0.24
CA ALA A 217 10.82 -4.90 -1.15
C ALA A 217 10.26 -6.31 -0.84
N ARG A 218 11.03 -7.18 -0.18
CA ARG A 218 10.58 -8.51 0.24
C ARG A 218 9.54 -8.45 1.38
N VAL A 219 9.47 -7.36 2.13
CA VAL A 219 8.49 -7.19 3.21
C VAL A 219 7.05 -7.26 2.67
N PHE A 220 6.81 -6.81 1.42
CA PHE A 220 5.51 -6.93 0.77
C PHE A 220 5.05 -8.37 0.55
N LEU A 221 5.97 -9.35 0.55
CA LEU A 221 5.65 -10.76 0.37
C LEU A 221 5.16 -11.42 1.67
N LEU A 222 5.31 -10.76 2.80
CA LEU A 222 4.98 -11.31 4.12
C LEU A 222 3.50 -11.06 4.44
N ASN A 223 2.71 -12.13 4.54
CA ASN A 223 1.30 -12.06 4.89
C ASN A 223 1.06 -11.33 6.22
N ASP A 224 1.99 -11.43 7.16
CA ASP A 224 1.85 -10.86 8.51
C ASP A 224 1.82 -9.33 8.51
N THR A 225 2.40 -8.67 7.51
CA THR A 225 2.29 -7.21 7.38
C THR A 225 0.88 -6.76 7.00
N TYR A 226 0.18 -7.52 6.15
CA TYR A 226 -1.23 -7.26 5.82
C TYR A 226 -2.15 -7.62 6.97
N LYS A 227 -1.90 -8.74 7.66
CA LYS A 227 -2.65 -9.08 8.88
C LYS A 227 -2.51 -7.97 9.92
N TRP A 228 -1.30 -7.45 10.11
CA TRP A 228 -1.09 -6.32 11.01
C TRP A 228 -1.92 -5.09 10.61
N LEU A 229 -1.95 -4.70 9.33
CA LEU A 229 -2.80 -3.60 8.85
C LEU A 229 -4.26 -3.85 9.24
N PHE A 230 -4.77 -5.06 9.01
CA PHE A 230 -6.18 -5.41 9.21
C PHE A 230 -6.62 -5.51 10.69
N LEU A 231 -5.69 -5.46 11.65
CA LEU A 231 -6.01 -5.31 13.07
C LEU A 231 -6.50 -3.92 13.46
N HIS A 232 -6.31 -2.92 12.58
CA HIS A 232 -6.61 -1.52 12.89
C HIS A 232 -7.88 -1.06 12.17
N GLN A 233 -8.67 -0.27 12.88
CA GLN A 233 -9.89 0.37 12.39
C GLN A 233 -9.85 1.86 12.73
N LEU A 234 -10.38 2.69 11.84
CA LEU A 234 -10.44 4.14 12.03
C LEU A 234 -11.31 4.51 13.23
N SER A 235 -12.41 3.76 13.44
CA SER A 235 -13.35 3.92 14.55
C SER A 235 -12.85 3.35 15.90
N ALA A 236 -11.71 2.64 15.92
CA ALA A 236 -11.21 2.02 17.15
C ALA A 236 -10.86 3.09 18.22
N PRO A 237 -11.32 2.93 19.47
CA PRO A 237 -11.04 3.88 20.52
C PRO A 237 -9.54 4.05 20.75
N GLY A 238 -9.04 5.29 20.73
CA GLY A 238 -7.62 5.61 20.96
C GLY A 238 -6.68 5.15 19.86
N ARG A 239 -7.10 4.30 18.94
CA ARG A 239 -6.35 3.80 17.79
C ARG A 239 -4.92 3.32 18.16
N PRO A 240 -4.75 2.38 19.12
CA PRO A 240 -3.44 1.91 19.53
C PRO A 240 -2.76 1.13 18.41
N CYS A 241 -1.44 1.26 18.30
CA CYS A 241 -0.64 0.47 17.36
C CYS A 241 -0.44 -0.95 17.91
N SER A 242 -0.93 -1.95 17.18
CA SER A 242 -0.76 -3.37 17.55
C SER A 242 0.72 -3.76 17.60
N ARG A 243 1.08 -4.60 18.59
CA ARG A 243 2.40 -5.21 18.72
C ARG A 243 2.44 -6.67 18.22
N GLU A 244 1.31 -7.16 17.69
CA GLU A 244 1.25 -8.47 17.04
C GLU A 244 2.05 -8.48 15.75
N TYR A 245 2.47 -9.69 15.36
CA TYR A 245 3.31 -9.97 14.20
C TYR A 245 4.70 -9.31 14.27
N GLU A 246 5.65 -9.92 13.62
CA GLU A 246 7.03 -9.41 13.53
C GLU A 246 7.55 -9.54 12.10
N VAL A 247 8.54 -8.72 11.78
CA VAL A 247 9.33 -8.84 10.56
C VAL A 247 10.78 -8.98 10.97
N THR A 248 11.39 -10.09 10.63
CA THR A 248 12.78 -10.40 10.94
C THR A 248 13.65 -10.52 9.68
N VAL A 249 14.95 -10.46 9.83
CA VAL A 249 15.90 -10.73 8.74
C VAL A 249 15.70 -12.14 8.17
N SER A 250 15.35 -13.11 9.02
CA SER A 250 15.07 -14.49 8.59
C SER A 250 13.84 -14.55 7.67
N ASP A 251 12.80 -13.77 7.94
CA ASP A 251 11.61 -13.72 7.09
C ASP A 251 11.93 -13.18 5.72
N LEU A 252 12.76 -12.14 5.63
CA LEU A 252 13.19 -11.58 4.34
C LEU A 252 14.02 -12.58 3.53
N ARG A 253 14.86 -13.39 4.18
CA ARG A 253 15.65 -14.43 3.51
C ARG A 253 14.75 -15.53 2.95
N ARG A 254 13.71 -15.90 3.66
CA ARG A 254 12.77 -16.96 3.29
C ARG A 254 11.64 -16.52 2.37
N ALA A 255 11.36 -15.23 2.29
CA ALA A 255 10.19 -14.70 1.58
C ALA A 255 10.04 -15.21 0.14
N TYR A 256 11.12 -15.42 -0.62
CA TYR A 256 11.06 -16.00 -1.95
C TYR A 256 10.97 -17.54 -1.97
N ILE A 257 11.51 -18.21 -0.98
CA ILE A 257 11.62 -19.68 -0.96
C ILE A 257 10.22 -20.31 -0.79
N TYR A 258 9.42 -19.79 0.12
CA TYR A 258 8.08 -20.32 0.39
C TYR A 258 7.10 -20.07 -0.77
N LEU A 259 7.13 -18.89 -1.36
CA LEU A 259 6.24 -18.55 -2.46
C LEU A 259 6.54 -19.35 -3.74
N ASP A 260 7.82 -19.59 -4.05
CA ASP A 260 8.20 -20.43 -5.17
C ASP A 260 7.73 -21.89 -5.02
N GLN A 261 7.71 -22.42 -3.81
CA GLN A 261 7.26 -23.81 -3.56
C GLN A 261 5.73 -23.92 -3.67
N GLU A 262 4.96 -23.01 -3.08
CA GLU A 262 3.50 -23.01 -3.19
C GLU A 262 3.02 -22.72 -4.62
N THR A 263 3.67 -21.80 -5.32
CA THR A 263 3.31 -21.44 -6.70
C THR A 263 3.63 -22.56 -7.69
N ARG A 264 4.73 -23.29 -7.51
CA ARG A 264 5.09 -24.47 -8.35
C ARG A 264 4.13 -25.64 -8.16
N GLN A 265 3.52 -25.80 -6.99
CA GLN A 265 2.54 -26.87 -6.74
C GLN A 265 1.16 -26.57 -7.35
N GLN A 266 0.86 -25.34 -7.71
CA GLN A 266 -0.47 -24.90 -8.17
C GLN A 266 -0.55 -24.48 -9.63
N LEU A 267 0.57 -24.37 -10.35
CA LEU A 267 0.55 -24.18 -11.79
C LEU A 267 0.19 -25.51 -12.46
N PRO A 268 -0.86 -25.58 -13.31
CA PRO A 268 -1.10 -26.77 -14.12
C PRO A 268 0.14 -26.98 -14.97
N ILE A 269 0.74 -28.17 -14.83
CA ILE A 269 1.85 -28.60 -15.68
C ILE A 269 1.30 -28.65 -17.11
N SER A 270 1.52 -27.61 -17.88
CA SER A 270 1.38 -27.69 -19.33
C SER A 270 2.45 -28.67 -19.81
N LYS A 271 2.05 -29.92 -20.09
CA LYS A 271 2.91 -30.87 -20.77
C LYS A 271 3.28 -30.31 -22.14
N PRO A 272 4.52 -30.57 -22.60
CA PRO A 272 5.03 -30.09 -23.86
C PRO A 272 4.22 -30.59 -25.08
#